data_4107336e0e7f64ab2a75e2bed270ed3f
#
_entry.id   4107336e0e7f64ab2a75e2bed270ed3f
#
_cell.length_a   1.000
_cell.length_b   1.000
_cell.length_c   1.000
_cell.angle_alpha   90.00
_cell.angle_beta   90.00
_cell.angle_gamma   90.00
#
_symmetry.space_group_name_H-M   'P 1'
#
loop_
_entity.id
_entity.type
_entity.pdbx_description
1 polymer ?
#
loop_
_entity_poly.entity_id
_entity_poly.type
_entity_poly.pdbx_seq_one_letter_code
_entity_poly.pdbx_strand_id
1 'polypeptide(L)'
;MITLSHINHSYETEEGKLEVFNDLNALIEDDEFIFLTGKSGSGKTTLLKMLLNEITPDSGDIIVDGVNLRSLARRKKPYYRRSIGVLFQDFRLIPDVSVYDNLYAAILATGGSARDAEKKITYVLSMLGIDHLHKRHPQEISGGEKQKVCLARAVINHPKILLVDEPTGNLDPASSAEIMRLLDIIHRQKITIIMATHDQSVIENTDRRIIDLDNMNPEVCKHE
;
A
#
# COMPACT_ATOMS: atom_id res chain seq x y z
N MET A 1 -6.57 -13.81 1.31
CA MET A 1 -6.93 -13.70 2.75
C MET A 1 -5.69 -13.41 3.57
N ILE A 2 -5.78 -12.46 4.52
CA ILE A 2 -4.69 -12.07 5.42
C ILE A 2 -5.14 -12.26 6.86
N THR A 3 -4.34 -12.96 7.66
CA THR A 3 -4.60 -13.18 9.08
C THR A 3 -3.46 -12.61 9.90
N LEU A 4 -3.79 -11.78 10.87
CA LEU A 4 -2.90 -11.26 11.91
C LEU A 4 -3.28 -11.96 13.23
N SER A 5 -2.34 -12.63 13.86
CA SER A 5 -2.60 -13.38 15.10
C SER A 5 -1.58 -13.02 16.16
N HIS A 6 -2.07 -12.43 17.26
CA HIS A 6 -1.28 -12.08 18.44
C HIS A 6 -0.01 -11.28 18.11
N ILE A 7 -0.12 -10.28 17.22
CA ILE A 7 1.00 -9.45 16.78
C ILE A 7 1.43 -8.52 17.89
N ASN A 8 2.68 -8.64 18.30
CA ASN A 8 3.33 -7.70 19.20
C ASN A 8 4.57 -7.12 18.52
N HIS A 9 4.77 -5.82 18.66
CA HIS A 9 5.93 -5.13 18.12
C HIS A 9 6.25 -3.84 18.82
N SER A 10 7.54 -3.57 18.97
CA SER A 10 8.07 -2.35 19.56
C SER A 10 9.37 -1.92 18.90
N TYR A 11 9.62 -0.62 18.94
CA TYR A 11 10.89 -0.04 18.52
C TYR A 11 11.74 0.32 19.73
N GLU A 12 13.04 0.08 19.62
CA GLU A 12 14.02 0.65 20.56
C GLU A 12 14.23 2.12 20.22
N THR A 13 14.06 3.01 21.17
CA THR A 13 14.31 4.46 21.05
C THR A 13 15.30 4.92 22.11
N GLU A 14 15.81 6.12 21.98
CA GLU A 14 16.71 6.72 22.98
C GLU A 14 16.04 6.86 24.36
N GLU A 15 14.71 7.02 24.39
CA GLU A 15 13.90 7.17 25.59
C GLU A 15 13.41 5.82 26.17
N GLY A 16 13.73 4.70 25.50
CA GLY A 16 13.32 3.36 25.91
C GLY A 16 12.56 2.61 24.81
N LYS A 17 11.74 1.66 25.21
CA LYS A 17 10.96 0.81 24.29
C LYS A 17 9.63 1.45 23.96
N LEU A 18 9.40 1.77 22.69
CA LEU A 18 8.12 2.26 22.18
C LEU A 18 7.30 1.07 21.65
N GLU A 19 6.28 0.67 22.42
CA GLU A 19 5.34 -0.36 21.98
C GLU A 19 4.40 0.18 20.91
N VAL A 20 4.30 -0.53 19.78
CA VAL A 20 3.44 -0.17 18.65
C VAL A 20 2.22 -1.09 18.57
N PHE A 21 2.43 -2.38 18.79
CA PHE A 21 1.35 -3.37 18.79
C PHE A 21 1.45 -4.24 20.03
N ASN A 22 0.29 -4.44 20.67
CA ASN A 22 0.09 -5.32 21.81
C ASN A 22 -1.12 -6.21 21.53
N ASP A 23 -0.85 -7.47 21.21
CA ASP A 23 -1.85 -8.49 20.90
C ASP A 23 -2.80 -8.12 19.72
N LEU A 24 -2.27 -7.48 18.65
CA LEU A 24 -3.07 -7.11 17.50
C LEU A 24 -3.56 -8.37 16.76
N ASN A 25 -4.88 -8.46 16.61
CA ASN A 25 -5.56 -9.54 15.89
C ASN A 25 -6.48 -8.96 14.82
N ALA A 26 -6.38 -9.44 13.58
CA ALA A 26 -7.28 -9.04 12.50
C ALA A 26 -7.34 -10.12 11.39
N LEU A 27 -8.48 -10.19 10.74
CA LEU A 27 -8.71 -10.99 9.54
C LEU A 27 -9.15 -10.05 8.42
N ILE A 28 -8.50 -10.12 7.26
CA ILE A 28 -8.86 -9.37 6.04
C ILE A 28 -9.15 -10.39 4.96
N GLU A 29 -10.36 -10.35 4.42
CA GLU A 29 -10.83 -11.29 3.42
C GLU A 29 -10.27 -10.96 2.04
N ASP A 30 -10.33 -11.92 1.12
CA ASP A 30 -10.03 -11.66 -0.28
C ASP A 30 -11.06 -10.69 -0.89
N ASP A 31 -10.62 -9.89 -1.84
CA ASP A 31 -11.45 -8.90 -2.52
C ASP A 31 -12.07 -7.85 -1.57
N GLU A 32 -11.51 -7.65 -0.37
CA GLU A 32 -11.94 -6.63 0.57
C GLU A 32 -11.20 -5.31 0.33
N PHE A 33 -11.90 -4.18 0.46
CA PHE A 33 -11.27 -2.86 0.55
C PHE A 33 -11.49 -2.33 1.96
N ILE A 34 -10.42 -2.24 2.75
CA ILE A 34 -10.47 -1.75 4.12
C ILE A 34 -9.67 -0.47 4.30
N PHE A 35 -10.09 0.31 5.30
CA PHE A 35 -9.30 1.41 5.84
C PHE A 35 -8.57 0.99 7.11
N LEU A 36 -7.31 1.38 7.19
CA LEU A 36 -6.49 1.26 8.38
C LEU A 36 -6.34 2.67 8.98
N THR A 37 -6.99 2.90 10.11
CA THR A 37 -7.05 4.22 10.76
C THR A 37 -6.29 4.24 12.08
N GLY A 38 -6.13 5.43 12.63
CA GLY A 38 -5.46 5.68 13.90
C GLY A 38 -4.66 6.98 13.87
N LYS A 39 -4.30 7.49 15.03
CA LYS A 39 -3.49 8.70 15.20
C LYS A 39 -2.12 8.59 14.49
N SER A 40 -1.41 9.71 14.35
CA SER A 40 -0.01 9.65 13.94
C SER A 40 0.77 8.80 14.95
N GLY A 41 1.59 7.88 14.45
CA GLY A 41 2.33 6.96 15.33
C GLY A 41 1.59 5.68 15.75
N SER A 42 0.31 5.49 15.42
CA SER A 42 -0.47 4.28 15.79
C SER A 42 0.01 2.97 15.13
N GLY A 43 1.04 3.04 14.26
CA GLY A 43 1.60 1.84 13.62
C GLY A 43 1.07 1.52 12.22
N LYS A 44 0.26 2.38 11.58
CA LYS A 44 -0.28 2.13 10.22
C LYS A 44 0.81 1.74 9.22
N THR A 45 1.81 2.59 9.05
CA THR A 45 2.96 2.32 8.16
C THR A 45 3.77 1.10 8.62
N THR A 46 3.88 0.87 9.94
CA THR A 46 4.54 -0.33 10.49
C THR A 46 3.82 -1.60 10.07
N LEU A 47 2.48 -1.62 10.17
CA LEU A 47 1.68 -2.77 9.72
C LEU A 47 1.81 -3.01 8.22
N LEU A 48 1.75 -1.94 7.40
CA LEU A 48 1.99 -2.07 5.95
C LEU A 48 3.38 -2.64 5.64
N LYS A 49 4.43 -2.21 6.36
CA LYS A 49 5.80 -2.77 6.23
C LYS A 49 5.88 -4.22 6.69
N MET A 50 5.11 -4.62 7.69
CA MET A 50 5.01 -6.03 8.11
C MET A 50 4.33 -6.88 7.04
N LEU A 51 3.25 -6.40 6.44
CA LEU A 51 2.57 -7.07 5.32
C LEU A 51 3.48 -7.19 4.10
N LEU A 52 4.42 -6.26 3.89
CA LEU A 52 5.49 -6.36 2.88
C LEU A 52 6.64 -7.28 3.30
N ASN A 53 6.61 -7.83 4.51
CA ASN A 53 7.73 -8.58 5.10
C ASN A 53 9.06 -7.79 5.08
N GLU A 54 8.98 -6.47 5.24
CA GLU A 54 10.14 -5.58 5.49
C GLU A 54 10.50 -5.59 6.97
N ILE A 55 9.49 -5.58 7.83
CA ILE A 55 9.60 -5.70 9.28
C ILE A 55 8.99 -7.04 9.70
N THR A 56 9.61 -7.71 10.65
CA THR A 56 9.07 -8.91 11.29
C THR A 56 8.57 -8.53 12.68
N PRO A 57 7.35 -8.90 13.09
CA PRO A 57 6.85 -8.62 14.43
C PRO A 57 7.71 -9.34 15.48
N ASP A 58 7.78 -8.81 16.72
CA ASP A 58 8.54 -9.42 17.83
C ASP A 58 7.92 -10.79 18.17
N SER A 59 6.58 -10.88 18.23
CA SER A 59 5.85 -12.15 18.38
C SER A 59 4.56 -12.13 17.55
N GLY A 60 3.89 -13.28 17.47
CA GLY A 60 2.70 -13.48 16.66
C GLY A 60 3.02 -13.84 15.21
N ASP A 61 1.97 -14.10 14.43
CA ASP A 61 2.06 -14.61 13.06
C ASP A 61 1.23 -13.77 12.08
N ILE A 62 1.82 -13.48 10.94
CA ILE A 62 1.16 -12.87 9.78
C ILE A 62 1.09 -13.92 8.69
N ILE A 63 -0.13 -14.31 8.33
CA ILE A 63 -0.38 -15.30 7.28
C ILE A 63 -1.06 -14.59 6.10
N VAL A 64 -0.47 -14.70 4.92
CA VAL A 64 -1.00 -14.14 3.67
C VAL A 64 -1.16 -15.27 2.66
N ASP A 65 -2.36 -15.50 2.17
CA ASP A 65 -2.69 -16.61 1.25
C ASP A 65 -2.14 -17.97 1.74
N GLY A 66 -2.28 -18.26 3.04
CA GLY A 66 -1.78 -19.48 3.67
C GLY A 66 -0.26 -19.54 3.90
N VAL A 67 0.48 -18.49 3.56
CA VAL A 67 1.93 -18.38 3.77
C VAL A 67 2.22 -17.58 5.02
N ASN A 68 2.83 -18.20 6.04
CA ASN A 68 3.32 -17.48 7.21
C ASN A 68 4.58 -16.69 6.84
N LEU A 69 4.50 -15.35 6.95
CA LEU A 69 5.57 -14.45 6.53
C LEU A 69 6.84 -14.57 7.38
N ARG A 70 6.71 -14.97 8.66
CA ARG A 70 7.84 -15.21 9.56
C ARG A 70 8.70 -16.38 9.07
N SER A 71 8.07 -17.43 8.55
CA SER A 71 8.75 -18.63 8.05
C SER A 71 9.28 -18.49 6.63
N LEU A 72 8.97 -17.38 5.96
CA LEU A 72 9.35 -17.18 4.56
C LEU A 72 10.87 -17.06 4.40
N ALA A 73 11.48 -18.01 3.69
CA ALA A 73 12.91 -18.03 3.45
C ALA A 73 13.37 -16.72 2.77
N ARG A 74 14.53 -16.18 3.17
CA ARG A 74 15.09 -14.90 2.68
C ARG A 74 15.06 -14.79 1.16
N ARG A 75 15.40 -15.86 0.43
CA ARG A 75 15.38 -15.92 -1.04
C ARG A 75 13.99 -15.80 -1.66
N LYS A 76 12.92 -16.13 -0.91
CA LYS A 76 11.53 -16.05 -1.37
C LYS A 76 10.88 -14.69 -1.11
N LYS A 77 11.42 -13.88 -0.18
CA LYS A 77 10.88 -12.55 0.15
C LYS A 77 10.74 -11.62 -1.06
N PRO A 78 11.71 -11.52 -1.98
CA PRO A 78 11.54 -10.67 -3.18
C PRO A 78 10.40 -11.13 -4.09
N TYR A 79 10.17 -12.43 -4.23
CA TYR A 79 9.06 -12.97 -5.03
C TYR A 79 7.70 -12.67 -4.37
N TYR A 80 7.62 -12.80 -3.05
CA TYR A 80 6.43 -12.40 -2.29
C TYR A 80 6.11 -10.92 -2.49
N ARG A 81 7.09 -10.01 -2.32
CA ARG A 81 6.90 -8.57 -2.51
C ARG A 81 6.46 -8.20 -3.93
N ARG A 82 6.88 -8.96 -4.94
CA ARG A 82 6.46 -8.75 -6.34
C ARG A 82 4.98 -9.04 -6.58
N SER A 83 4.33 -9.83 -5.71
CA SER A 83 2.90 -10.13 -5.79
C SER A 83 2.02 -9.07 -5.13
N ILE A 84 2.62 -8.08 -4.47
CA ILE A 84 1.94 -7.01 -3.76
C ILE A 84 2.20 -5.68 -4.49
N GLY A 85 1.12 -4.96 -4.80
CA GLY A 85 1.21 -3.57 -5.24
C GLY A 85 1.38 -2.64 -4.04
N VAL A 86 2.18 -1.60 -4.18
CA VAL A 86 2.38 -0.63 -3.10
C VAL A 86 2.34 0.79 -3.64
N LEU A 87 1.52 1.61 -3.01
CA LEU A 87 1.47 3.05 -3.19
C LEU A 87 2.01 3.71 -1.92
N PHE A 88 3.22 4.23 -1.98
CA PHE A 88 3.86 4.92 -0.87
C PHE A 88 3.52 6.41 -0.88
N GLN A 89 3.54 7.04 0.29
CA GLN A 89 3.34 8.46 0.47
C GLN A 89 4.40 9.31 -0.27
N ASP A 90 5.65 8.84 -0.37
CA ASP A 90 6.81 9.53 -0.95
C ASP A 90 7.05 9.25 -2.45
N PHE A 91 6.01 8.83 -3.18
CA PHE A 91 6.00 8.48 -4.61
C PHE A 91 7.01 7.43 -5.05
N ARG A 92 8.28 7.54 -4.69
CA ARG A 92 9.40 6.66 -5.10
C ARG A 92 9.48 6.42 -6.61
N LEU A 93 9.17 7.44 -7.40
CA LEU A 93 9.39 7.40 -8.85
C LEU A 93 10.87 7.58 -9.13
N ILE A 94 11.36 6.90 -10.18
CA ILE A 94 12.72 7.10 -10.67
C ILE A 94 12.73 8.43 -11.43
N PRO A 95 13.46 9.47 -10.96
CA PRO A 95 13.28 10.83 -11.45
C PRO A 95 13.81 11.06 -12.87
N ASP A 96 14.85 10.32 -13.25
CA ASP A 96 15.61 10.56 -14.49
C ASP A 96 15.11 9.73 -15.69
N VAL A 97 13.97 9.06 -15.52
CA VAL A 97 13.35 8.27 -16.59
C VAL A 97 11.90 8.64 -16.77
N SER A 98 11.33 8.36 -17.94
CA SER A 98 9.95 8.68 -18.27
C SER A 98 8.93 7.93 -17.39
N VAL A 99 7.67 8.36 -17.44
CA VAL A 99 6.53 7.60 -16.86
C VAL A 99 6.49 6.20 -17.43
N TYR A 100 6.65 6.06 -18.76
CA TYR A 100 6.72 4.75 -19.41
C TYR A 100 7.80 3.86 -18.80
N ASP A 101 9.02 4.39 -18.66
CA ASP A 101 10.16 3.61 -18.14
C ASP A 101 10.00 3.25 -16.67
N ASN A 102 9.35 4.10 -15.87
CA ASN A 102 8.98 3.78 -14.48
C ASN A 102 8.04 2.55 -14.42
N LEU A 103 7.05 2.47 -15.31
CA LEU A 103 6.14 1.33 -15.37
C LEU A 103 6.84 0.10 -15.99
N TYR A 104 7.66 0.31 -17.01
CA TYR A 104 8.42 -0.74 -17.66
C TYR A 104 9.40 -1.43 -16.69
N ALA A 105 10.08 -0.65 -15.87
CA ALA A 105 10.95 -1.18 -14.82
C ALA A 105 10.19 -2.08 -13.83
N ALA A 106 8.96 -1.70 -13.46
CA ALA A 106 8.13 -2.52 -12.59
C ALA A 106 7.72 -3.86 -13.24
N ILE A 107 7.45 -3.88 -14.54
CA ILE A 107 7.17 -5.12 -15.28
C ILE A 107 8.39 -6.02 -15.28
N LEU A 108 9.57 -5.49 -15.62
CA LEU A 108 10.81 -6.27 -15.66
C LEU A 108 11.19 -6.81 -14.28
N ALA A 109 11.03 -6.00 -13.22
CA ALA A 109 11.35 -6.41 -11.86
C ALA A 109 10.56 -7.64 -11.40
N THR A 110 9.36 -7.87 -11.95
CA THR A 110 8.54 -9.05 -11.64
C THR A 110 8.78 -10.24 -12.57
N GLY A 111 9.70 -10.11 -13.54
CA GLY A 111 9.98 -11.13 -14.55
C GLY A 111 8.99 -11.11 -15.72
N GLY A 112 8.25 -10.00 -15.88
CA GLY A 112 7.31 -9.82 -16.99
C GLY A 112 8.02 -9.71 -18.34
N SER A 113 7.29 -10.05 -19.42
CA SER A 113 7.79 -10.02 -20.77
C SER A 113 7.88 -8.58 -21.33
N ALA A 114 9.04 -8.21 -21.88
CA ALA A 114 9.19 -6.96 -22.61
C ALA A 114 8.23 -6.85 -23.82
N ARG A 115 7.88 -8.00 -24.45
CA ARG A 115 6.96 -8.05 -25.59
C ARG A 115 5.55 -7.55 -25.26
N ASP A 116 5.08 -7.81 -24.02
CA ASP A 116 3.73 -7.46 -23.57
C ASP A 116 3.70 -6.14 -22.79
N ALA A 117 4.86 -5.57 -22.49
CA ALA A 117 4.98 -4.40 -21.65
C ALA A 117 4.23 -3.18 -22.22
N GLU A 118 4.38 -2.90 -23.52
CA GLU A 118 3.73 -1.75 -24.17
C GLU A 118 2.21 -1.82 -24.05
N LYS A 119 1.62 -3.00 -24.30
CA LYS A 119 0.16 -3.19 -24.18
C LYS A 119 -0.31 -2.99 -22.76
N LYS A 120 0.42 -3.54 -21.76
CA LYS A 120 0.08 -3.37 -20.35
C LYS A 120 0.18 -1.93 -19.90
N ILE A 121 1.25 -1.23 -20.29
CA ILE A 121 1.47 0.17 -19.95
C ILE A 121 0.37 1.03 -20.55
N THR A 122 0.10 0.90 -21.86
CA THR A 122 -0.97 1.64 -22.54
C THR A 122 -2.31 1.39 -21.84
N TYR A 123 -2.65 0.13 -21.53
CA TYR A 123 -3.90 -0.20 -20.86
C TYR A 123 -4.03 0.48 -19.50
N VAL A 124 -2.98 0.41 -18.65
CA VAL A 124 -3.04 0.98 -17.30
C VAL A 124 -3.05 2.51 -17.34
N LEU A 125 -2.26 3.15 -18.21
CA LEU A 125 -2.26 4.60 -18.35
C LEU A 125 -3.65 5.09 -18.81
N SER A 126 -4.28 4.40 -19.75
CA SER A 126 -5.62 4.71 -20.23
C SER A 126 -6.69 4.52 -19.15
N MET A 127 -6.63 3.41 -18.40
CA MET A 127 -7.52 3.13 -17.28
C MET A 127 -7.49 4.24 -16.21
N LEU A 128 -6.31 4.84 -15.99
CA LEU A 128 -6.13 5.91 -15.00
C LEU A 128 -6.24 7.33 -15.62
N GLY A 129 -6.50 7.44 -16.93
CA GLY A 129 -6.67 8.73 -17.62
C GLY A 129 -5.40 9.56 -17.73
N ILE A 130 -4.23 8.92 -17.79
CA ILE A 130 -2.91 9.57 -17.81
C ILE A 130 -2.05 9.19 -19.04
N ASP A 131 -2.68 8.79 -20.15
CA ASP A 131 -1.98 8.45 -21.40
C ASP A 131 -1.07 9.57 -21.89
N HIS A 132 -1.49 10.81 -21.71
CA HIS A 132 -0.75 12.00 -22.12
C HIS A 132 0.59 12.18 -21.36
N LEU A 133 0.77 11.50 -20.24
CA LEU A 133 2.00 11.56 -19.41
C LEU A 133 3.07 10.55 -19.86
N HIS A 134 2.75 9.64 -20.77
CA HIS A 134 3.58 8.51 -21.18
C HIS A 134 5.07 8.84 -21.35
N LYS A 135 5.39 9.97 -22.02
CA LYS A 135 6.76 10.42 -22.29
C LYS A 135 7.29 11.46 -21.30
N ARG A 136 6.46 11.90 -20.34
CA ARG A 136 6.85 12.90 -19.34
C ARG A 136 7.76 12.29 -18.29
N HIS A 137 8.62 13.12 -17.71
CA HIS A 137 9.42 12.77 -16.55
C HIS A 137 8.69 13.16 -15.26
N PRO A 138 8.97 12.50 -14.12
CA PRO A 138 8.33 12.83 -12.85
C PRO A 138 8.46 14.30 -12.42
N GLN A 139 9.50 15.00 -12.87
CA GLN A 139 9.73 16.41 -12.56
C GLN A 139 8.80 17.36 -13.34
N GLU A 140 8.22 16.89 -14.45
CA GLU A 140 7.36 17.68 -15.37
C GLU A 140 5.86 17.55 -15.05
N ILE A 141 5.49 16.77 -14.05
CA ILE A 141 4.09 16.43 -13.73
C ILE A 141 3.72 16.87 -12.32
N SER A 142 2.45 17.23 -12.12
CA SER A 142 1.88 17.66 -10.84
C SER A 142 1.92 16.57 -9.76
N GLY A 143 1.69 16.93 -8.49
CA GLY A 143 1.61 15.97 -7.38
C GLY A 143 0.51 14.93 -7.57
N GLY A 144 -0.68 15.34 -8.00
CA GLY A 144 -1.79 14.43 -8.30
C GLY A 144 -1.49 13.47 -9.47
N GLU A 145 -0.82 13.96 -10.52
CA GLU A 145 -0.38 13.11 -11.62
C GLU A 145 0.71 12.14 -11.20
N LYS A 146 1.67 12.56 -10.35
CA LYS A 146 2.65 11.64 -9.73
C LYS A 146 1.96 10.52 -8.97
N GLN A 147 0.91 10.84 -8.21
CA GLN A 147 0.14 9.86 -7.45
C GLN A 147 -0.51 8.83 -8.37
N LYS A 148 -1.13 9.27 -9.49
CA LYS A 148 -1.70 8.36 -10.50
C LYS A 148 -0.64 7.49 -11.17
N VAL A 149 0.55 8.03 -11.46
CA VAL A 149 1.68 7.25 -12.01
C VAL A 149 2.17 6.20 -11.00
N CYS A 150 2.24 6.55 -9.71
CA CYS A 150 2.57 5.58 -8.66
C CYS A 150 1.51 4.49 -8.54
N LEU A 151 0.23 4.85 -8.64
CA LEU A 151 -0.87 3.91 -8.67
C LEU A 151 -0.79 2.99 -9.90
N ALA A 152 -0.51 3.55 -11.09
CA ALA A 152 -0.26 2.78 -12.30
C ALA A 152 0.85 1.73 -12.08
N ARG A 153 1.98 2.16 -11.52
CA ARG A 153 3.12 1.29 -11.21
C ARG A 153 2.76 0.18 -10.21
N ALA A 154 1.94 0.50 -9.22
CA ALA A 154 1.53 -0.45 -8.20
C ALA A 154 0.63 -1.56 -8.76
N VAL A 155 -0.20 -1.25 -9.77
CA VAL A 155 -1.20 -2.20 -10.31
C VAL A 155 -0.80 -2.86 -11.63
N ILE A 156 0.29 -2.40 -12.29
CA ILE A 156 0.69 -2.84 -13.65
C ILE A 156 0.88 -4.36 -13.77
N ASN A 157 1.22 -5.03 -12.68
CA ASN A 157 1.43 -6.47 -12.63
C ASN A 157 0.25 -7.25 -12.06
N HIS A 158 -0.94 -6.63 -11.96
CA HIS A 158 -2.16 -7.22 -11.43
C HIS A 158 -1.94 -7.91 -10.07
N PRO A 159 -1.51 -7.15 -9.03
CA PRO A 159 -1.28 -7.72 -7.71
C PRO A 159 -2.60 -8.20 -7.11
N LYS A 160 -2.54 -9.22 -6.24
CA LYS A 160 -3.71 -9.64 -5.45
C LYS A 160 -4.03 -8.67 -4.32
N ILE A 161 -3.00 -8.02 -3.78
CA ILE A 161 -3.09 -7.09 -2.65
C ILE A 161 -2.46 -5.77 -3.07
N LEU A 162 -3.14 -4.67 -2.79
CA LEU A 162 -2.63 -3.31 -2.95
C LEU A 162 -2.56 -2.65 -1.57
N LEU A 163 -1.36 -2.32 -1.14
CA LEU A 163 -1.10 -1.56 0.08
C LEU A 163 -0.97 -0.08 -0.29
N VAL A 164 -1.71 0.76 0.40
CA VAL A 164 -1.81 2.19 0.10
C VAL A 164 -1.52 2.97 1.38
N ASP A 165 -0.46 3.77 1.38
CA ASP A 165 -0.04 4.56 2.54
C ASP A 165 -0.32 6.04 2.28
N GLU A 166 -1.34 6.59 2.94
CA GLU A 166 -1.76 7.99 2.91
C GLU A 166 -1.84 8.63 1.51
N PRO A 167 -2.64 8.07 0.58
CA PRO A 167 -2.61 8.48 -0.82
C PRO A 167 -3.14 9.90 -1.06
N THR A 168 -3.87 10.49 -0.11
CA THR A 168 -4.56 11.79 -0.22
C THR A 168 -3.92 12.89 0.61
N GLY A 169 -2.97 12.57 1.49
CA GLY A 169 -2.46 13.48 2.52
C GLY A 169 -1.81 14.79 2.03
N ASN A 170 -1.36 14.85 0.77
CA ASN A 170 -0.73 16.02 0.16
C ASN A 170 -1.48 16.53 -1.08
N LEU A 171 -2.74 16.13 -1.25
CA LEU A 171 -3.55 16.47 -2.42
C LEU A 171 -4.67 17.45 -2.05
N ASP A 172 -5.10 18.22 -3.03
CA ASP A 172 -6.34 18.98 -2.91
C ASP A 172 -7.57 18.06 -2.90
N PRO A 173 -8.74 18.53 -2.43
CA PRO A 173 -9.94 17.69 -2.31
C PRO A 173 -10.39 17.06 -3.63
N ALA A 174 -10.24 17.76 -4.76
CA ALA A 174 -10.66 17.23 -6.06
C ALA A 174 -9.74 16.08 -6.51
N SER A 175 -8.42 16.26 -6.36
CA SER A 175 -7.42 15.23 -6.62
C SER A 175 -7.59 14.02 -5.69
N SER A 176 -7.90 14.25 -4.41
CA SER A 176 -8.18 13.20 -3.43
C SER A 176 -9.39 12.35 -3.84
N ALA A 177 -10.50 12.99 -4.22
CA ALA A 177 -11.70 12.31 -4.71
C ALA A 177 -11.42 11.50 -5.99
N GLU A 178 -10.56 12.02 -6.86
CA GLU A 178 -10.16 11.30 -8.08
C GLU A 178 -9.34 10.04 -7.75
N ILE A 179 -8.37 10.12 -6.84
CA ILE A 179 -7.59 8.95 -6.40
C ILE A 179 -8.51 7.89 -5.78
N MET A 180 -9.47 8.29 -4.93
CA MET A 180 -10.44 7.37 -4.34
C MET A 180 -11.26 6.66 -5.42
N ARG A 181 -11.75 7.39 -6.42
CA ARG A 181 -12.47 6.81 -7.56
C ARG A 181 -11.60 5.81 -8.35
N LEU A 182 -10.32 6.10 -8.54
CA LEU A 182 -9.40 5.18 -9.21
C LEU A 182 -9.15 3.92 -8.38
N LEU A 183 -9.04 4.03 -7.06
CA LEU A 183 -8.96 2.87 -6.16
C LEU A 183 -10.22 2.01 -6.25
N ASP A 184 -11.42 2.61 -6.43
CA ASP A 184 -12.65 1.86 -6.66
C ASP A 184 -12.64 1.07 -7.96
N ILE A 185 -12.13 1.68 -9.03
CA ILE A 185 -11.99 1.01 -10.34
C ILE A 185 -11.04 -0.18 -10.22
N ILE A 186 -9.94 -0.03 -9.48
CA ILE A 186 -8.96 -1.08 -9.24
C ILE A 186 -9.57 -2.19 -8.37
N HIS A 187 -10.29 -1.85 -7.31
CA HIS A 187 -10.94 -2.82 -6.42
C HIS A 187 -11.94 -3.71 -7.16
N ARG A 188 -12.67 -3.17 -8.15
CA ARG A 188 -13.59 -3.95 -9.01
C ARG A 188 -12.87 -5.06 -9.81
N GLN A 189 -11.54 -5.00 -9.93
CA GLN A 189 -10.72 -6.05 -10.54
C GLN A 189 -10.36 -7.18 -9.55
N LYS A 190 -11.04 -7.23 -8.40
CA LYS A 190 -10.81 -8.26 -7.37
C LYS A 190 -9.44 -8.16 -6.70
N ILE A 191 -8.96 -6.95 -6.50
CA ILE A 191 -7.74 -6.66 -5.77
C ILE A 191 -8.13 -6.29 -4.33
N THR A 192 -7.59 -7.00 -3.34
CA THR A 192 -7.72 -6.63 -1.93
C THR A 192 -6.96 -5.34 -1.68
N ILE A 193 -7.61 -4.30 -1.13
CA ILE A 193 -6.99 -3.00 -0.86
C ILE A 193 -6.94 -2.74 0.64
N ILE A 194 -5.75 -2.41 1.13
CA ILE A 194 -5.53 -1.96 2.51
C ILE A 194 -4.99 -0.54 2.43
N MET A 195 -5.82 0.43 2.81
CA MET A 195 -5.48 1.85 2.74
C MET A 195 -5.30 2.44 4.13
N ALA A 196 -4.07 2.80 4.47
CA ALA A 196 -3.79 3.60 5.64
C ALA A 196 -4.15 5.07 5.38
N THR A 197 -4.96 5.65 6.24
CA THR A 197 -5.33 7.07 6.17
C THR A 197 -5.73 7.63 7.52
N HIS A 198 -5.53 8.92 7.71
CA HIS A 198 -6.08 9.72 8.80
C HIS A 198 -7.09 10.76 8.29
N ASP A 199 -7.41 10.74 7.00
CA ASP A 199 -8.35 11.68 6.37
C ASP A 199 -9.79 11.34 6.75
N GLN A 200 -10.35 12.11 7.68
CA GLN A 200 -11.71 11.94 8.19
C GLN A 200 -12.76 12.06 7.06
N SER A 201 -12.52 12.92 6.07
CA SER A 201 -13.46 13.11 4.96
C SER A 201 -13.62 11.85 4.11
N VAL A 202 -12.55 11.06 3.99
CA VAL A 202 -12.57 9.76 3.30
C VAL A 202 -13.25 8.69 4.16
N ILE A 203 -13.00 8.70 5.48
CA ILE A 203 -13.52 7.72 6.43
C ILE A 203 -15.02 7.88 6.65
N GLU A 204 -15.52 9.12 6.82
CA GLU A 204 -16.93 9.41 7.09
C GLU A 204 -17.87 9.13 5.91
N ASN A 205 -17.34 9.17 4.70
CA ASN A 205 -18.12 8.98 3.46
C ASN A 205 -17.99 7.55 2.88
N THR A 206 -17.71 6.56 3.73
CA THR A 206 -17.52 5.18 3.26
C THR A 206 -18.33 4.17 4.06
N ASP A 207 -18.89 3.16 3.36
CA ASP A 207 -19.48 1.97 3.99
C ASP A 207 -18.45 0.83 4.16
N ARG A 208 -17.17 1.11 3.93
CA ARG A 208 -16.11 0.12 4.01
C ARG A 208 -15.71 -0.16 5.44
N ARG A 209 -15.22 -1.36 5.65
CA ARG A 209 -14.71 -1.76 6.95
C ARG A 209 -13.50 -0.94 7.35
N ILE A 210 -13.47 -0.54 8.61
CA ILE A 210 -12.39 0.22 9.23
C ILE A 210 -11.72 -0.68 10.28
N ILE A 211 -10.40 -0.76 10.23
CA ILE A 211 -9.57 -1.32 11.29
C ILE A 211 -8.91 -0.12 11.99
N ASP A 212 -9.37 0.17 13.19
CA ASP A 212 -8.87 1.30 14.00
C ASP A 212 -7.79 0.79 14.96
N LEU A 213 -6.54 1.13 14.68
CA LEU A 213 -5.40 0.69 15.48
C LEU A 213 -5.36 1.31 16.88
N ASP A 214 -5.94 2.50 17.08
CA ASP A 214 -5.98 3.10 18.41
C ASP A 214 -6.88 2.29 19.35
N ASN A 215 -7.99 1.76 18.85
CA ASN A 215 -8.93 0.93 19.64
C ASN A 215 -8.47 -0.53 19.78
N MET A 216 -7.62 -1.01 18.88
CA MET A 216 -7.05 -2.37 18.95
C MET A 216 -5.82 -2.46 19.85
N ASN A 217 -5.21 -1.31 20.22
CA ASN A 217 -4.04 -1.21 21.11
C ASN A 217 -4.31 -0.22 22.25
N PRO A 218 -5.25 -0.50 23.18
CA PRO A 218 -5.72 0.48 24.17
C PRO A 218 -4.63 0.98 25.14
N GLU A 219 -3.48 0.31 25.24
CA GLU A 219 -2.38 0.72 26.14
C GLU A 219 -1.39 1.72 25.52
N VAL A 220 -1.32 1.81 24.19
CA VAL A 220 -0.42 2.75 23.48
C VAL A 220 -0.91 4.20 23.58
N CYS A 221 -2.19 4.42 23.86
CA CYS A 221 -2.81 5.76 23.95
C CYS A 221 -2.61 6.47 25.30
N LYS A 222 -1.81 5.97 26.23
CA LYS A 222 -1.68 6.52 27.60
C LYS A 222 -0.47 7.42 27.84
N HIS A 223 0.29 7.78 26.82
CA HIS A 223 1.40 8.73 26.97
C HIS A 223 1.08 10.04 26.24
N GLU A 224 0.31 10.89 26.91
CA GLU A 224 0.34 12.35 26.76
C GLU A 224 1.26 12.95 27.84
#